data_989291b39398800208dcce4d6148dd07
#
_entry.id   989291b39398800208dcce4d6148dd07
#
_cell.length_a   1.000
_cell.length_b   1.000
_cell.length_c   1.000
_cell.angle_alpha   90.00
_cell.angle_beta   90.00
_cell.angle_gamma   90.00
#
_symmetry.space_group_name_H-M   'P 1'
#
loop_
_entity.id
_entity.type
_entity.pdbx_description
1 polymer ?
#
loop_
_entity_poly.entity_id
_entity_poly.type
_entity_poly.pdbx_seq_one_letter_code
_entity_poly.pdbx_strand_id
1 'polypeptide(L)'
;YEIPLRLVGSEMCIRDSSSPYILGSYLIGKEDRSILYTLAESSSMWEQRIAVVATLMLIRNGEFDDTIKLATQLLHTEYNLMQKAVGWMLREVGKRDQSLLIEYLDRYASSMPRTMLRYSIEKFPAEKRMHYLSLR
;
A
#
# COMPACT_ATOMS: atom_id res chain seq x y z
N TYR A 1 8.21 20.54 12.43
CA TYR A 1 8.03 19.41 13.33
C TYR A 1 8.05 18.09 12.55
N GLU A 2 8.74 17.14 13.04
CA GLU A 2 9.01 15.89 12.36
C GLU A 2 8.70 14.70 13.28
N ILE A 3 8.04 13.66 12.73
CA ILE A 3 7.79 12.46 13.50
C ILE A 3 9.09 11.67 13.58
N PRO A 4 9.62 11.40 14.80
CA PRO A 4 10.85 10.64 14.91
C PRO A 4 10.67 9.22 14.40
N LEU A 5 11.60 8.78 13.55
CA LEU A 5 11.58 7.41 13.03
C LEU A 5 11.62 6.40 14.18
N ARG A 6 12.39 6.69 15.22
CA ARG A 6 12.47 5.85 16.40
C ARG A 6 11.10 5.64 17.06
N LEU A 7 10.28 6.70 17.11
CA LEU A 7 8.95 6.61 17.72
C LEU A 7 8.03 5.74 16.86
N VAL A 8 8.10 5.91 15.55
CA VAL A 8 7.30 5.10 14.62
C VAL A 8 7.75 3.65 14.66
N GLY A 9 9.06 3.40 14.75
CA GLY A 9 9.61 2.07 14.76
C GLY A 9 9.61 1.40 16.13
N SER A 10 9.18 2.08 17.19
CA SER A 10 9.15 1.45 18.52
C SER A 10 8.07 0.36 18.53
N GLU A 11 8.30 -0.66 19.34
CA GLU A 11 7.37 -1.79 19.43
C GLU A 11 5.96 -1.35 19.76
N MET A 12 5.81 -0.39 20.65
CA MET A 12 4.52 0.13 21.06
C MET A 12 3.79 0.82 19.90
N CYS A 13 4.52 1.65 19.13
CA CYS A 13 3.95 2.34 17.99
C CYS A 13 3.63 1.39 16.83
N ILE A 14 4.49 0.39 16.61
CA ILE A 14 4.28 -0.60 15.55
C ILE A 14 2.96 -1.33 15.74
N ARG A 15 2.60 -1.62 16.98
CA ARG A 15 1.38 -2.35 17.28
C ARG A 15 0.15 -1.45 17.39
N ASP A 16 0.36 -0.16 17.45
CA ASP A 16 -0.74 0.79 17.54
C ASP A 16 -1.36 0.97 16.16
N SER A 17 -2.62 0.62 16.02
CA SER A 17 -3.33 0.73 14.76
C SER A 17 -3.47 2.17 14.27
N SER A 18 -3.26 3.15 15.13
CA SER A 18 -3.31 4.56 14.75
C SER A 18 -2.00 5.07 14.15
N SER A 19 -0.87 4.37 14.33
CA SER A 19 0.42 4.82 13.83
C SER A 19 0.46 5.10 12.33
N PRO A 20 -0.09 4.22 11.46
CA PRO A 20 -0.10 4.52 10.04
C PRO A 20 -0.91 5.78 9.70
N TYR A 21 -2.00 6.01 10.39
CA TYR A 21 -2.84 7.18 10.13
C TYR A 21 -2.16 8.47 10.58
N ILE A 22 -1.47 8.43 11.71
CA ILE A 22 -0.70 9.58 12.20
C ILE A 22 0.40 9.94 11.21
N LEU A 23 1.16 8.94 10.78
CA LEU A 23 2.25 9.14 9.82
C LEU A 23 1.70 9.67 8.49
N GLY A 24 0.63 9.07 7.98
CA GLY A 24 0.05 9.49 6.72
C GLY A 24 -0.47 10.92 6.78
N SER A 25 -1.15 11.28 7.87
CA SER A 25 -1.66 12.64 8.05
C SER A 25 -0.52 13.66 8.11
N TYR A 26 0.58 13.30 8.78
CA TYR A 26 1.75 14.16 8.85
C TYR A 26 2.33 14.44 7.47
N LEU A 27 2.32 13.43 6.59
CA LEU A 27 2.95 13.53 5.28
C LEU A 27 2.11 14.27 4.23
N ILE A 28 0.84 14.52 4.52
CA ILE A 28 0.01 15.29 3.60
C ILE A 28 0.62 16.68 3.45
N GLY A 29 0.85 17.09 2.21
CA GLY A 29 1.46 18.38 1.92
C GLY A 29 2.97 18.42 2.06
N LYS A 30 3.62 17.32 2.45
CA LYS A 30 5.07 17.24 2.51
C LYS A 30 5.62 16.73 1.20
N GLU A 31 6.71 17.32 0.73
CA GLU A 31 7.38 16.86 -0.48
C GLU A 31 8.31 15.69 -0.18
N ASP A 32 8.94 15.71 1.00
CA ASP A 32 9.86 14.65 1.41
C ASP A 32 9.08 13.54 2.11
N ARG A 33 8.95 12.42 1.43
CA ARG A 33 8.27 11.23 1.93
C ARG A 33 9.21 10.04 2.01
N SER A 34 10.51 10.32 2.14
CA SER A 34 11.54 9.27 2.21
C SER A 34 11.34 8.31 3.37
N ILE A 35 10.69 8.74 4.45
CA ILE A 35 10.40 7.87 5.59
C ILE A 35 9.57 6.65 5.17
N LEU A 36 8.64 6.81 4.23
CA LEU A 36 7.83 5.69 3.74
C LEU A 36 8.71 4.63 3.10
N TYR A 37 9.67 5.06 2.29
CA TYR A 37 10.54 4.13 1.58
C TYR A 37 11.57 3.51 2.52
N THR A 38 12.03 4.25 3.51
CA THR A 38 12.91 3.72 4.55
C THR A 38 12.21 2.62 5.34
N LEU A 39 10.98 2.84 5.75
CA LEU A 39 10.20 1.84 6.48
C LEU A 39 9.90 0.62 5.60
N ALA A 40 9.64 0.84 4.31
CA ALA A 40 9.36 -0.26 3.39
C ALA A 40 10.58 -1.15 3.16
N GLU A 41 11.78 -0.61 3.29
CA GLU A 41 13.02 -1.38 3.16
C GLU A 41 13.42 -2.10 4.44
N SER A 42 12.72 -1.85 5.54
CA SER A 42 13.02 -2.47 6.81
C SER A 42 12.84 -3.99 6.74
N SER A 43 13.61 -4.70 7.56
CA SER A 43 13.44 -6.14 7.73
C SER A 43 12.22 -6.47 8.60
N SER A 44 11.64 -5.49 9.26
CA SER A 44 10.44 -5.68 10.08
C SER A 44 9.18 -5.55 9.22
N MET A 45 8.37 -6.61 9.20
CA MET A 45 7.09 -6.59 8.50
C MET A 45 6.18 -5.48 9.02
N TRP A 46 6.23 -5.21 10.32
CA TRP A 46 5.38 -4.18 10.93
C TRP A 46 5.73 -2.78 10.45
N GLU A 47 7.03 -2.50 10.28
CA GLU A 47 7.44 -1.21 9.73
C GLU A 47 7.04 -1.08 8.27
N GLN A 48 7.18 -2.15 7.49
CA GLN A 48 6.71 -2.17 6.11
C GLN A 48 5.20 -1.89 6.04
N ARG A 49 4.45 -2.52 6.94
CA ARG A 49 3.00 -2.34 6.98
C ARG A 49 2.62 -0.91 7.34
N ILE A 50 3.34 -0.29 8.27
CA ILE A 50 3.10 1.12 8.61
C ILE A 50 3.28 2.00 7.38
N ALA A 51 4.33 1.77 6.61
CA ALA A 51 4.58 2.55 5.40
C ALA A 51 3.43 2.42 4.40
N VAL A 52 3.01 1.19 4.14
CA VAL A 52 1.96 0.93 3.15
C VAL A 52 0.62 1.51 3.60
N VAL A 53 0.21 1.23 4.84
CA VAL A 53 -1.09 1.67 5.34
C VAL A 53 -1.13 3.19 5.53
N ALA A 54 0.01 3.81 5.80
CA ALA A 54 0.08 5.27 5.90
C ALA A 54 -0.35 5.95 4.59
N THR A 55 -0.15 5.31 3.46
CA THR A 55 -0.55 5.89 2.17
C THR A 55 -2.07 6.01 2.03
N LEU A 56 -2.86 5.34 2.90
CA LEU A 56 -4.31 5.51 2.89
C LEU A 56 -4.72 6.97 3.06
N MET A 57 -4.03 7.68 3.95
CA MET A 57 -4.32 9.10 4.17
C MET A 57 -3.97 9.93 2.94
N LEU A 58 -2.90 9.56 2.24
CA LEU A 58 -2.51 10.21 1.00
C LEU A 58 -3.51 9.92 -0.11
N ILE A 59 -4.01 8.69 -0.18
CA ILE A 59 -5.04 8.30 -1.14
C ILE A 59 -6.30 9.12 -0.93
N ARG A 60 -6.72 9.29 0.32
CA ARG A 60 -7.88 10.10 0.67
C ARG A 60 -7.72 11.56 0.27
N ASN A 61 -6.48 12.02 0.20
CA ASN A 61 -6.15 13.38 -0.23
C ASN A 61 -5.90 13.46 -1.76
N GLY A 62 -6.13 12.39 -2.48
CA GLY A 62 -5.98 12.37 -3.94
C GLY A 62 -4.55 12.14 -4.44
N GLU A 63 -3.65 11.69 -3.58
CA GLU A 63 -2.25 11.46 -3.91
C GLU A 63 -1.97 9.97 -3.97
N PHE A 64 -1.71 9.45 -5.17
CA PHE A 64 -1.59 8.01 -5.40
C PHE A 64 -0.16 7.54 -5.70
N ASP A 65 0.75 8.45 -6.02
CA ASP A 65 2.09 8.09 -6.50
C ASP A 65 2.86 7.23 -5.49
N ASP A 66 2.82 7.60 -4.22
CA ASP A 66 3.55 6.86 -3.20
C ASP A 66 3.00 5.46 -3.01
N THR A 67 1.68 5.30 -3.10
CA THR A 67 1.04 3.99 -3.00
C THR A 67 1.51 3.09 -4.14
N ILE A 68 1.53 3.61 -5.35
CA ILE A 68 1.96 2.85 -6.53
C ILE A 68 3.43 2.44 -6.41
N LYS A 69 4.29 3.35 -5.99
CA LYS A 69 5.71 3.06 -5.81
C LYS A 69 5.96 2.01 -4.74
N LEU A 70 5.28 2.14 -3.60
CA LEU A 70 5.41 1.17 -2.52
C LEU A 70 4.85 -0.20 -2.90
N ALA A 71 3.73 -0.23 -3.62
CA ALA A 71 3.15 -1.48 -4.11
C ALA A 71 4.13 -2.20 -5.03
N THR A 72 4.81 -1.46 -5.90
CA THR A 72 5.81 -2.03 -6.80
C THR A 72 7.02 -2.54 -6.03
N GLN A 73 7.48 -1.77 -5.05
CA GLN A 73 8.62 -2.16 -4.22
C GLN A 73 8.35 -3.45 -3.43
N LEU A 74 7.12 -3.63 -2.96
CA LEU A 74 6.72 -4.77 -2.14
C LEU A 74 5.92 -5.82 -2.92
N LEU A 75 5.98 -5.77 -4.25
CA LEU A 75 5.18 -6.63 -5.11
C LEU A 75 5.40 -8.13 -4.84
N HIS A 76 6.62 -8.51 -4.52
CA HIS A 76 6.99 -9.91 -4.33
C HIS A 76 7.14 -10.30 -2.85
N THR A 77 6.54 -9.53 -1.94
CA THR A 77 6.61 -9.86 -0.52
C THR A 77 6.04 -11.26 -0.25
N GLU A 78 6.70 -11.99 0.65
CA GLU A 78 6.26 -13.32 1.06
C GLU A 78 5.28 -13.27 2.23
N TYR A 79 5.20 -12.13 2.93
CA TYR A 79 4.34 -12.00 4.09
C TYR A 79 2.88 -11.83 3.65
N ASN A 80 2.03 -12.76 4.07
CA ASN A 80 0.61 -12.73 3.71
C ASN A 80 -0.07 -11.45 4.19
N LEU A 81 0.27 -10.97 5.38
CA LEU A 81 -0.27 -9.71 5.90
C LEU A 81 0.12 -8.51 5.04
N MET A 82 1.34 -8.54 4.48
CA MET A 82 1.78 -7.47 3.58
C MET A 82 1.07 -7.55 2.25
N GLN A 83 0.85 -8.75 1.73
CA GLN A 83 0.09 -8.93 0.50
C GLN A 83 -1.31 -8.36 0.65
N LYS A 84 -1.94 -8.61 1.78
CA LYS A 84 -3.27 -8.06 2.08
C LYS A 84 -3.24 -6.54 2.19
N ALA A 85 -2.24 -5.99 2.86
CA ALA A 85 -2.12 -4.55 3.05
C ALA A 85 -1.92 -3.82 1.71
N VAL A 86 -1.01 -4.31 0.88
CA VAL A 86 -0.76 -3.72 -0.43
C VAL A 86 -2.01 -3.82 -1.32
N GLY A 87 -2.65 -4.98 -1.32
CA GLY A 87 -3.88 -5.18 -2.07
C GLY A 87 -4.99 -4.23 -1.61
N TRP A 88 -5.12 -4.05 -0.30
CA TRP A 88 -6.08 -3.09 0.25
C TRP A 88 -5.81 -1.68 -0.25
N MET A 89 -4.56 -1.25 -0.21
CA MET A 89 -4.21 0.11 -0.67
C MET A 89 -4.48 0.28 -2.16
N LEU A 90 -4.17 -0.71 -2.97
CA LEU A 90 -4.47 -0.67 -4.39
C LEU A 90 -5.98 -0.59 -4.64
N ARG A 91 -6.77 -1.31 -3.84
CA ARG A 91 -8.23 -1.22 -3.91
C ARG A 91 -8.73 0.18 -3.59
N GLU A 92 -8.14 0.83 -2.57
CA GLU A 92 -8.51 2.19 -2.21
C GLU A 92 -8.18 3.18 -3.33
N VAL A 93 -7.03 3.00 -3.99
CA VAL A 93 -6.70 3.79 -5.18
C VAL A 93 -7.77 3.59 -6.26
N GLY A 94 -8.16 2.35 -6.48
CA GLY A 94 -9.16 2.02 -7.49
C GLY A 94 -10.53 2.62 -7.21
N LYS A 95 -10.90 2.79 -5.95
CA LYS A 95 -12.16 3.45 -5.59
C LYS A 95 -12.18 4.91 -6.00
N ARG A 96 -11.02 5.54 -6.05
CA ARG A 96 -10.91 6.96 -6.39
C ARG A 96 -10.51 7.19 -7.83
N ASP A 97 -9.68 6.30 -8.38
CA ASP A 97 -9.22 6.37 -9.76
C ASP A 97 -9.07 4.95 -10.30
N GLN A 98 -10.18 4.41 -10.81
CA GLN A 98 -10.20 3.05 -11.33
C GLN A 98 -9.27 2.88 -12.53
N SER A 99 -9.12 3.93 -13.35
CA SER A 99 -8.24 3.86 -14.52
C SER A 99 -6.79 3.61 -14.12
N LEU A 100 -6.34 4.25 -13.04
CA LEU A 100 -4.98 4.06 -12.54
C LEU A 100 -4.77 2.64 -12.03
N LEU A 101 -5.74 2.09 -11.32
CA LEU A 101 -5.66 0.71 -10.84
C LEU A 101 -5.64 -0.27 -12.01
N ILE A 102 -6.48 -0.07 -13.02
CA ILE A 102 -6.51 -0.93 -14.20
C ILE A 102 -5.18 -0.90 -14.92
N GLU A 103 -4.60 0.27 -15.11
CA GLU A 103 -3.29 0.42 -15.74
C GLU A 103 -2.21 -0.33 -14.97
N TYR A 104 -2.23 -0.22 -13.63
CA TYR A 104 -1.28 -0.92 -12.79
C TYR A 104 -1.45 -2.44 -12.89
N LEU A 105 -2.69 -2.91 -12.83
CA LEU A 105 -2.97 -4.35 -12.91
C LEU A 105 -2.61 -4.94 -14.27
N ASP A 106 -2.86 -4.20 -15.35
CA ASP A 106 -2.49 -4.68 -16.68
C ASP A 106 -0.99 -4.92 -16.80
N ARG A 107 -0.19 -4.16 -16.05
CA ARG A 107 1.26 -4.30 -16.05
C ARG A 107 1.75 -5.40 -15.11
N TYR A 108 1.15 -5.55 -13.94
CA TYR A 108 1.71 -6.37 -12.86
C TYR A 108 0.87 -7.56 -12.42
N ALA A 109 -0.38 -7.67 -12.83
CA ALA A 109 -1.28 -8.72 -12.30
C ALA A 109 -0.73 -10.13 -12.48
N SER A 110 -0.05 -10.40 -13.59
CA SER A 110 0.47 -11.75 -13.87
C SER A 110 1.60 -12.17 -12.93
N SER A 111 2.34 -11.20 -12.37
CA SER A 111 3.44 -11.48 -11.45
C SER A 111 3.09 -11.24 -9.99
N MET A 112 1.90 -10.70 -9.74
CA MET A 112 1.45 -10.33 -8.40
C MET A 112 1.03 -11.56 -7.60
N PRO A 113 1.34 -11.62 -6.29
CA PRO A 113 0.81 -12.69 -5.43
C PRO A 113 -0.72 -12.75 -5.49
N ARG A 114 -1.26 -13.96 -5.45
CA ARG A 114 -2.73 -14.14 -5.59
C ARG A 114 -3.52 -13.40 -4.52
N THR A 115 -3.07 -13.44 -3.28
CA THR A 115 -3.76 -12.73 -2.18
C THR A 115 -3.82 -11.23 -2.45
N MET A 116 -2.70 -10.66 -2.88
CA MET A 116 -2.63 -9.23 -3.20
C MET A 116 -3.59 -8.90 -4.35
N LEU A 117 -3.60 -9.71 -5.39
CA LEU A 117 -4.47 -9.51 -6.53
C LEU A 117 -5.94 -9.58 -6.14
N ARG A 118 -6.33 -10.58 -5.35
CA ARG A 118 -7.72 -10.73 -4.92
C ARG A 118 -8.20 -9.52 -4.14
N TYR A 119 -7.36 -8.99 -3.27
CA TYR A 119 -7.71 -7.81 -2.49
C TYR A 119 -7.85 -6.57 -3.38
N SER A 120 -6.97 -6.43 -4.37
CA SER A 120 -6.98 -5.28 -5.27
C SER A 120 -8.25 -5.19 -6.09
N ILE A 121 -8.75 -6.34 -6.55
CA ILE A 121 -9.87 -6.39 -7.51
C ILE A 121 -11.21 -6.68 -6.85
N GLU A 122 -11.27 -6.71 -5.53
CA GLU A 122 -12.48 -7.09 -4.80
C GLU A 122 -13.72 -6.30 -5.22
N LYS A 123 -13.56 -5.03 -5.57
CA LYS A 123 -14.69 -4.17 -5.96
C LYS A 123 -14.99 -4.16 -7.44
N PHE A 124 -14.27 -4.94 -8.22
CA PHE A 124 -14.52 -5.04 -9.66
C PHE A 124 -15.71 -5.94 -9.94
N PRO A 125 -16.40 -5.72 -11.10
CA PRO A 125 -17.41 -6.67 -11.57
C PRO A 125 -16.82 -8.07 -11.75
N ALA A 126 -17.66 -9.10 -11.65
CA ALA A 126 -17.22 -10.48 -11.72
C ALA A 126 -16.41 -10.78 -12.97
N GLU A 127 -16.79 -10.25 -14.12
CA GLU A 127 -16.06 -10.47 -15.38
C GLU A 127 -14.63 -9.96 -15.32
N LYS A 128 -14.45 -8.76 -14.78
CA LYS A 128 -13.11 -8.17 -14.65
C LYS A 128 -12.26 -8.95 -13.65
N ARG A 129 -12.87 -9.38 -12.55
CA ARG A 129 -12.14 -10.20 -11.56
C ARG A 129 -11.66 -11.51 -12.19
N MET A 130 -12.52 -12.18 -12.93
CA MET A 130 -12.15 -13.43 -13.62
C MET A 130 -11.03 -13.21 -14.61
N HIS A 131 -11.10 -12.11 -15.35
CA HIS A 131 -10.03 -11.76 -16.29
C HIS A 131 -8.66 -11.69 -15.62
N TYR A 132 -8.56 -10.91 -14.53
CA TYR A 132 -7.28 -10.74 -13.85
C TYR A 132 -6.83 -12.01 -13.13
N LEU A 133 -7.76 -12.78 -12.58
CA LEU A 133 -7.42 -14.04 -11.92
C LEU A 133 -6.93 -15.11 -12.89
N SER A 134 -7.30 -14.99 -14.16
CA SER A 134 -6.86 -15.93 -15.18
C SER A 134 -5.47 -15.62 -15.76
N LEU A 135 -4.94 -14.43 -15.49
CA LEU A 135 -3.63 -14.01 -15.99
C LEU A 135 -2.52 -14.68 -15.19
N ARG A 136 -1.86 -15.67 -15.82
CA ARG A 136 -0.71 -16.31 -15.19
C ARG A 136 0.11 -17.02 -16.21
#